data_44dd97b9bb777264de3d83cacf2a23d4
#
_entry.id   44dd97b9bb777264de3d83cacf2a23d4
#
_cell.length_a   1.000
_cell.length_b   1.000
_cell.length_c   1.000
_cell.angle_alpha   90.00
_cell.angle_beta   90.00
_cell.angle_gamma   90.00
#
_symmetry.space_group_name_H-M   'P 1'
#
loop_
_entity.id
_entity.type
_entity.pdbx_description
1 polymer ?
#
loop_
_entity_poly.entity_id
_entity_poly.type
_entity_poly.pdbx_seq_one_letter_code
_entity_poly.pdbx_strand_id
1 'polypeptide(L)'
;MIIKRVATMVRKMHAGGINHRDCYICHFLLHLPFTGREEDLKISVIDLHRAQIRQRVPLRWRDKDLIGLYFSSMNIGLTQRDIFRFMREYFSLPLREILQKESGLIHQADIKAVRIKERTIRKHL
;
A
#
# COMPACT_ATOMS: atom_id res chain seq x y z
N MET A 1 14.16 -2.96 0.21
CA MET A 1 14.54 -1.57 0.57
C MET A 1 13.41 -0.60 0.28
N ILE A 2 13.01 -0.44 -0.97
CA ILE A 2 11.93 0.49 -1.37
C ILE A 2 10.59 0.06 -0.79
N ILE A 3 10.24 -1.21 -0.90
CA ILE A 3 8.99 -1.77 -0.36
C ILE A 3 8.88 -1.50 1.14
N LYS A 4 9.93 -1.74 1.87
CA LYS A 4 9.98 -1.52 3.32
C LYS A 4 9.81 -0.03 3.66
N ARG A 5 10.43 0.86 2.88
CA ARG A 5 10.29 2.31 3.08
C ARG A 5 8.86 2.78 2.85
N VAL A 6 8.23 2.34 1.76
CA VAL A 6 6.84 2.69 1.47
C VAL A 6 5.91 2.17 2.57
N ALA A 7 6.09 0.93 3.01
CA ALA A 7 5.31 0.35 4.11
C ALA A 7 5.44 1.17 5.40
N THR A 8 6.66 1.59 5.74
CA THR A 8 6.93 2.44 6.91
C THR A 8 6.24 3.79 6.78
N MET A 9 6.30 4.41 5.60
CA MET A 9 5.66 5.71 5.34
C MET A 9 4.14 5.61 5.54
N VAL A 10 3.51 4.59 4.96
CA VAL A 10 2.05 4.39 5.08
C VAL A 10 1.67 4.09 6.53
N ARG A 11 2.45 3.26 7.22
CA ARG A 11 2.23 2.97 8.63
C ARG A 11 2.26 4.24 9.48
N LYS A 12 3.28 5.07 9.31
CA LYS A 12 3.43 6.33 10.04
C LYS A 12 2.30 7.31 9.73
N MET A 13 1.90 7.38 8.47
CA MET A 13 0.79 8.23 8.05
C MET A 13 -0.50 7.81 8.75
N HIS A 14 -0.85 6.53 8.73
CA HIS A 14 -2.03 6.02 9.40
C HIS A 14 -1.95 6.16 10.91
N ALA A 15 -0.78 5.88 11.51
CA ALA A 15 -0.58 6.04 12.95
C ALA A 15 -0.73 7.49 13.39
N GLY A 16 -0.40 8.45 12.53
CA GLY A 16 -0.59 9.87 12.78
C GLY A 16 -2.01 10.38 12.50
N GLY A 17 -2.94 9.51 12.14
CA GLY A 17 -4.33 9.88 11.90
C GLY A 17 -4.64 10.33 10.49
N ILE A 18 -3.73 10.12 9.54
CA ILE A 18 -3.90 10.55 8.15
C ILE A 18 -4.21 9.35 7.27
N ASN A 19 -5.31 9.41 6.52
CA ASN A 19 -5.56 8.48 5.43
C ASN A 19 -5.53 9.24 4.10
N HIS A 20 -4.90 8.63 3.08
CA HIS A 20 -4.61 9.29 1.81
C HIS A 20 -5.84 9.41 0.91
N ARG A 21 -6.62 8.37 0.82
CA ARG A 21 -7.79 8.16 -0.06
C ARG A 21 -7.43 7.86 -1.51
N ASP A 22 -6.30 8.35 -1.99
CA ASP A 22 -5.75 8.05 -3.32
C ASP A 22 -4.37 7.41 -3.18
N CYS A 23 -4.28 6.41 -2.30
CA CYS A 23 -3.02 5.74 -1.97
C CYS A 23 -2.65 4.74 -3.07
N TYR A 24 -2.07 5.27 -4.15
CA TYR A 24 -1.62 4.51 -5.30
C TYR A 24 -0.11 4.59 -5.42
N ILE A 25 0.50 3.56 -6.00
CA ILE A 25 1.97 3.50 -6.11
C ILE A 25 2.55 4.68 -6.89
N CYS A 26 1.80 5.21 -7.87
CA CYS A 26 2.24 6.37 -8.66
C CYS A 26 2.37 7.66 -7.84
N HIS A 27 1.81 7.71 -6.63
CA HIS A 27 1.91 8.86 -5.74
C HIS A 27 3.09 8.77 -4.77
N PHE A 28 3.91 7.75 -4.89
CA PHE A 28 5.16 7.60 -4.14
C PHE A 28 6.32 7.83 -5.11
N LEU A 29 7.02 8.95 -4.96
CA LEU A 29 8.05 9.39 -5.88
C LEU A 29 9.44 9.13 -5.31
N LEU A 30 10.24 8.36 -6.06
CA LEU A 30 11.64 8.15 -5.72
C LEU A 30 12.46 9.35 -6.20
N HIS A 31 13.22 9.95 -5.29
CA HIS A 31 14.13 11.05 -5.62
C HIS A 31 15.39 10.52 -6.28
N LEU A 32 15.76 11.11 -7.41
CA LEU A 32 16.99 10.79 -8.12
C LEU A 32 18.04 11.88 -7.91
N PRO A 33 19.33 11.57 -7.92
CA PRO A 33 19.90 10.24 -8.13
C PRO A 33 19.76 9.34 -6.91
N PHE A 34 19.54 8.04 -7.16
CA PHE A 34 19.50 7.02 -6.11
C PHE A 34 20.69 6.08 -6.27
N THR A 35 21.54 5.97 -5.25
CA THR A 35 22.78 5.20 -5.30
C THR A 35 22.61 3.71 -5.03
N GLY A 36 21.42 3.28 -4.61
CA GLY A 36 21.17 1.92 -4.13
C GLY A 36 21.41 1.72 -2.64
N ARG A 37 21.91 2.74 -1.95
CA ARG A 37 22.13 2.67 -0.49
C ARG A 37 20.91 3.21 0.25
N GLU A 38 20.60 2.57 1.37
CA GLU A 38 19.42 2.93 2.19
C GLU A 38 19.48 4.38 2.69
N GLU A 39 20.67 4.85 3.08
CA GLU A 39 20.85 6.23 3.57
C GLU A 39 20.58 7.30 2.51
N ASP A 40 20.66 6.94 1.23
CA ASP A 40 20.40 7.86 0.12
C ASP A 40 18.98 7.72 -0.42
N LEU A 41 18.18 6.81 0.14
CA LEU A 41 16.81 6.56 -0.31
C LEU A 41 15.89 7.67 0.19
N LYS A 42 15.33 8.44 -0.73
CA LYS A 42 14.33 9.46 -0.45
C LYS A 42 13.08 9.21 -1.29
N ILE A 43 11.96 9.05 -0.62
CA ILE A 43 10.66 8.85 -1.25
C ILE A 43 9.70 9.90 -0.70
N SER A 44 8.96 10.57 -1.58
CA SER A 44 7.92 11.52 -1.21
C SER A 44 6.56 10.98 -1.59
N VAL A 45 5.57 11.21 -0.73
CA VAL A 45 4.17 10.95 -1.06
C VAL A 45 3.53 12.24 -1.54
N ILE A 46 2.75 12.16 -2.62
CA ILE A 46 2.10 13.32 -3.26
C ILE A 46 0.59 13.11 -3.41
N ASP A 47 -0.09 14.13 -3.95
CA ASP A 47 -1.53 14.11 -4.21
C ASP A 47 -2.37 13.90 -2.96
N LEU A 48 -2.06 14.68 -1.92
CA LEU A 48 -2.73 14.64 -0.62
C LEU A 48 -3.99 15.50 -0.55
N HIS A 49 -4.47 16.01 -1.68
CA HIS A 49 -5.62 16.94 -1.71
C HIS A 49 -6.94 16.33 -1.21
N ARG A 50 -7.07 15.01 -1.27
CA ARG A 50 -8.22 14.28 -0.71
C ARG A 50 -7.94 13.63 0.63
N ALA A 51 -6.71 13.76 1.13
CA ALA A 51 -6.32 13.17 2.41
C ALA A 51 -7.15 13.77 3.56
N GLN A 52 -7.41 12.93 4.55
CA GLN A 52 -8.17 13.30 5.75
C GLN A 52 -7.30 13.17 6.97
N ILE A 53 -7.41 14.14 7.88
CA ILE A 53 -6.68 14.14 9.16
C ILE A 53 -7.71 13.88 10.27
N ARG A 54 -7.44 12.86 11.08
CA ARG A 54 -8.32 12.42 12.16
C ARG A 54 -7.47 12.08 13.39
N GLN A 55 -8.13 11.95 14.55
CA GLN A 55 -7.43 11.41 15.72
C GLN A 55 -7.01 9.96 15.51
N ARG A 56 -7.83 9.20 14.79
CA ARG A 56 -7.60 7.80 14.51
C ARG A 56 -8.18 7.44 13.15
N VAL A 57 -7.41 6.76 12.31
CA VAL A 57 -7.89 6.30 11.01
C VAL A 57 -8.81 5.08 11.20
N PRO A 58 -10.09 5.16 10.79
CA PRO A 58 -10.96 3.99 10.82
C PRO A 58 -10.45 2.87 9.92
N LEU A 59 -10.74 1.61 10.29
CA LEU A 59 -10.25 0.44 9.55
C LEU A 59 -10.65 0.47 8.08
N ARG A 60 -11.86 0.91 7.75
CA ARG A 60 -12.31 0.96 6.35
C ARG A 60 -11.43 1.87 5.48
N TRP A 61 -10.96 2.99 6.03
CA TRP A 61 -10.10 3.92 5.31
C TRP A 61 -8.65 3.44 5.24
N ARG A 62 -8.17 2.80 6.32
CA ARG A 62 -6.89 2.10 6.33
C ARG A 62 -6.87 1.05 5.22
N ASP A 63 -7.89 0.21 5.19
CA ASP A 63 -7.99 -0.88 4.22
C ASP A 63 -8.12 -0.35 2.79
N LYS A 64 -8.85 0.73 2.59
CA LYS A 64 -8.96 1.38 1.28
C LYS A 64 -7.59 1.84 0.77
N ASP A 65 -6.79 2.47 1.62
CA ASP A 65 -5.43 2.88 1.26
C ASP A 65 -4.54 1.68 0.92
N LEU A 66 -4.57 0.65 1.74
CA LEU A 66 -3.76 -0.56 1.53
C LEU A 66 -4.18 -1.31 0.26
N ILE A 67 -5.47 -1.44 0.02
CA ILE A 67 -6.00 -2.10 -1.19
C ILE A 67 -5.65 -1.29 -2.44
N GLY A 68 -5.78 0.02 -2.38
CA GLY A 68 -5.40 0.90 -3.49
C GLY A 68 -3.93 0.77 -3.85
N LEU A 69 -3.06 0.73 -2.85
CA LEU A 69 -1.63 0.56 -3.05
C LEU A 69 -1.30 -0.81 -3.65
N TYR A 70 -1.87 -1.88 -3.09
CA TYR A 70 -1.73 -3.23 -3.62
C TYR A 70 -2.18 -3.31 -5.08
N PHE A 71 -3.38 -2.83 -5.34
CA PHE A 71 -4.00 -2.87 -6.65
C PHE A 71 -3.17 -2.11 -7.71
N SER A 72 -2.74 -0.89 -7.40
CA SER A 72 -1.94 -0.07 -8.31
C SER A 72 -0.54 -0.64 -8.56
N SER A 73 -0.09 -1.57 -7.71
CA SER A 73 1.23 -2.21 -7.82
C SER A 73 1.20 -3.53 -8.60
N MET A 74 0.04 -4.00 -9.05
CA MET A 74 -0.08 -5.34 -9.66
C MET A 74 0.72 -5.49 -10.94
N ASN A 75 0.94 -4.41 -11.68
CA ASN A 75 1.60 -4.45 -13.00
C ASN A 75 3.13 -4.24 -12.94
N ILE A 76 3.70 -4.05 -11.75
CA ILE A 76 5.15 -3.79 -11.63
C ILE A 76 5.96 -5.03 -11.27
N GLY A 77 5.35 -6.21 -11.37
CA GLY A 77 6.07 -7.47 -11.20
C GLY A 77 6.43 -7.83 -9.76
N LEU A 78 5.63 -7.39 -8.79
CA LEU A 78 5.85 -7.76 -7.39
C LEU A 78 5.62 -9.25 -7.18
N THR A 79 6.51 -9.86 -6.39
CA THR A 79 6.36 -11.24 -5.96
C THR A 79 5.49 -11.32 -4.71
N GLN A 80 5.01 -12.53 -4.39
CA GLN A 80 4.32 -12.77 -3.13
C GLN A 80 5.21 -12.44 -1.92
N ARG A 81 6.53 -12.68 -2.04
CA ARG A 81 7.50 -12.28 -1.03
C ARG A 81 7.51 -10.79 -0.77
N ASP A 82 7.42 -9.99 -1.84
CA ASP A 82 7.39 -8.53 -1.73
C ASP A 82 6.15 -8.06 -0.98
N ILE A 83 5.01 -8.67 -1.28
CA ILE A 83 3.74 -8.37 -0.60
C ILE A 83 3.85 -8.72 0.88
N PHE A 84 4.41 -9.87 1.21
CA PHE A 84 4.59 -10.28 2.60
C PHE A 84 5.58 -9.38 3.35
N ARG A 85 6.63 -8.91 2.69
CA ARG A 85 7.56 -7.92 3.28
C ARG A 85 6.85 -6.62 3.62
N PHE A 86 6.02 -6.13 2.71
CA PHE A 86 5.21 -4.94 2.96
C PHE A 86 4.32 -5.15 4.17
N MET A 87 3.59 -6.24 4.23
CA MET A 87 2.66 -6.53 5.32
C MET A 87 3.37 -6.63 6.67
N ARG A 88 4.51 -7.33 6.74
CA ARG A 88 5.28 -7.44 7.97
C ARG A 88 5.77 -6.08 8.46
N GLU A 89 6.24 -5.25 7.56
CA GLU A 89 6.72 -3.91 7.92
C GLU A 89 5.56 -3.01 8.36
N TYR A 90 4.45 -3.05 7.63
CA TYR A 90 3.29 -2.21 7.94
C TYR A 90 2.65 -2.60 9.28
N PHE A 91 2.36 -3.89 9.48
CA PHE A 91 1.68 -4.35 10.70
C PHE A 91 2.62 -4.58 11.87
N SER A 92 3.92 -4.68 11.63
CA SER A 92 4.94 -4.98 12.67
C SER A 92 4.63 -6.26 13.45
N LEU A 93 4.15 -7.28 12.77
CA LEU A 93 3.77 -8.58 13.34
C LEU A 93 4.36 -9.72 12.51
N PRO A 94 4.51 -10.92 13.10
CA PRO A 94 4.84 -12.11 12.32
C PRO A 94 3.76 -12.38 11.27
N LEU A 95 4.16 -12.88 10.10
CA LEU A 95 3.26 -13.12 8.99
C LEU A 95 2.08 -14.01 9.38
N ARG A 96 2.31 -15.04 10.18
CA ARG A 96 1.26 -15.95 10.65
C ARG A 96 0.13 -15.20 11.36
N GLU A 97 0.49 -14.26 12.24
CA GLU A 97 -0.50 -13.45 12.96
C GLU A 97 -1.24 -12.50 12.03
N ILE A 98 -0.53 -11.91 11.07
CA ILE A 98 -1.16 -11.01 10.08
C ILE A 98 -2.20 -11.77 9.27
N LEU A 99 -1.87 -12.96 8.79
CA LEU A 99 -2.78 -13.77 7.98
C LEU A 99 -4.04 -14.16 8.75
N GLN A 100 -3.95 -14.32 10.07
CA GLN A 100 -5.10 -14.58 10.94
C GLN A 100 -5.92 -13.33 11.21
N LYS A 101 -5.25 -12.26 11.67
CA LYS A 101 -5.93 -11.03 12.11
C LYS A 101 -6.49 -10.21 10.96
N GLU A 102 -5.83 -10.25 9.80
CA GLU A 102 -6.17 -9.41 8.65
C GLU A 102 -6.73 -10.23 7.47
N SER A 103 -7.31 -11.39 7.76
CA SER A 103 -7.91 -12.24 6.73
C SER A 103 -9.00 -11.52 5.93
N GLY A 104 -9.77 -10.66 6.58
CA GLY A 104 -10.80 -9.86 5.92
C GLY A 104 -10.23 -8.87 4.92
N LEU A 105 -9.15 -8.18 5.27
CA LEU A 105 -8.44 -7.27 4.37
C LEU A 105 -7.89 -8.02 3.16
N ILE A 106 -7.24 -9.15 3.40
CA ILE A 106 -6.66 -9.98 2.33
C ILE A 106 -7.75 -10.44 1.36
N HIS A 107 -8.87 -10.91 1.89
CA HIS A 107 -10.01 -11.35 1.09
C HIS A 107 -10.59 -10.20 0.24
N GLN A 108 -10.77 -9.02 0.83
CA GLN A 108 -11.25 -7.83 0.11
C GLN A 108 -10.29 -7.40 -0.99
N ALA A 109 -9.00 -7.46 -0.74
CA ALA A 109 -7.97 -7.13 -1.74
C ALA A 109 -8.05 -8.07 -2.94
N ASP A 110 -8.20 -9.37 -2.70
CA ASP A 110 -8.31 -10.36 -3.75
C ASP A 110 -9.59 -10.17 -4.58
N ILE A 111 -10.73 -9.94 -3.93
CA ILE A 111 -11.99 -9.70 -4.62
C ILE A 111 -11.90 -8.45 -5.50
N LYS A 112 -11.35 -7.37 -4.99
CA LYS A 112 -11.23 -6.12 -5.74
C LYS A 112 -10.29 -6.27 -6.93
N ALA A 113 -9.20 -6.99 -6.78
CA ALA A 113 -8.27 -7.29 -7.86
C ALA A 113 -8.96 -8.06 -9.00
N VAL A 114 -9.74 -9.08 -8.67
CA VAL A 114 -10.51 -9.87 -9.63
C VAL A 114 -11.53 -9.00 -10.37
N ARG A 115 -12.32 -8.19 -9.65
CA ARG A 115 -13.34 -7.31 -10.24
C ARG A 115 -12.74 -6.32 -11.25
N ILE A 116 -11.62 -5.75 -10.94
CA ILE A 116 -11.01 -4.76 -11.82
C ILE A 116 -10.38 -5.44 -13.03
N LYS A 117 -9.80 -6.62 -12.87
CA LYS A 117 -9.31 -7.43 -13.98
C LYS A 117 -10.45 -7.78 -14.94
N GLU A 118 -11.62 -8.17 -14.42
CA GLU A 118 -12.81 -8.45 -15.22
C GLU A 118 -13.30 -7.21 -15.98
N ARG A 119 -13.34 -6.06 -15.33
CA ARG A 119 -13.72 -4.79 -15.97
C ARG A 119 -12.77 -4.42 -17.10
N THR A 120 -11.50 -4.60 -16.91
CA THR A 120 -10.48 -4.33 -17.93
C THR A 120 -10.66 -5.23 -19.13
N ILE A 121 -10.92 -6.52 -18.92
CA ILE A 121 -11.18 -7.48 -19.97
C ILE A 121 -12.43 -7.09 -20.76
N ARG A 122 -13.52 -6.70 -20.09
CA ARG A 122 -14.76 -6.28 -20.74
C ARG A 122 -14.59 -5.04 -21.61
N LYS A 123 -13.78 -4.08 -21.18
CA LYS A 123 -13.52 -2.85 -21.95
C LYS A 123 -12.73 -3.10 -23.22
N HIS A 124 -11.94 -4.17 -23.28
CA HIS A 124 -11.07 -4.48 -24.43
C HIS A 124 -11.61 -5.60 -25.31
N LEU A 125 -12.77 -6.14 -24.97
CA LEU A 125 -13.53 -7.06 -25.81
C LEU A 125 -14.57 -6.28 -26.61
#